data_0bc870204f0d9322be61de3254c75ec2
#
_entry.id   0bc870204f0d9322be61de3254c75ec2
#
_cell.length_a   1.000
_cell.length_b   1.000
_cell.length_c   1.000
_cell.angle_alpha   90.00
_cell.angle_beta   90.00
_cell.angle_gamma   90.00
#
_symmetry.space_group_name_H-M   'P 1'
#
loop_
_entity.id
_entity.type
_entity.pdbx_description
1 polymer ?
#
loop_
_entity_poly.entity_id
_entity_poly.type
_entity_poly.pdbx_seq_one_letter_code
_entity_poly.pdbx_strand_id
1 'polypeptide(L)'
;MGYFECILPALGVNIHLNAEATKEIMNAADAVIVAVGAHDMLLPIPGADGDNVVSSWDVLAGKVEVSGHCAVIGGGLVGTETAEYLLEKGCTVSIIEMMDKIANGESSTILPTILADFKAHDVQQYVNTKVSAIEPGAVKATQGENEVTIPCDLVVMAVGSKKNVLDVEGVTVPVYYAGDCSGERTASIAEAIRGGYNAANSI
;
A
#
# COMPACT_ATOMS: atom_id res chain seq x y z
N MET A 1 -4.47 -17.90 1.56
CA MET A 1 -4.65 -18.33 0.14
C MET A 1 -5.33 -19.69 0.07
N GLY A 2 -4.82 -20.74 0.72
CA GLY A 2 -5.33 -22.12 0.60
C GLY A 2 -6.84 -22.34 0.79
N TYR A 3 -7.51 -21.53 1.62
CA TYR A 3 -8.97 -21.64 1.79
C TYR A 3 -9.71 -21.37 0.47
N PHE A 4 -9.40 -20.30 -0.24
CA PHE A 4 -10.06 -19.97 -1.50
C PHE A 4 -9.69 -20.94 -2.63
N GLU A 5 -8.49 -21.45 -2.65
CA GLU A 5 -8.04 -22.49 -3.60
C GLU A 5 -8.86 -23.78 -3.49
N CYS A 6 -9.31 -24.10 -2.27
CA CYS A 6 -10.16 -25.27 -2.03
C CYS A 6 -11.65 -24.99 -2.30
N ILE A 7 -12.17 -23.82 -1.85
CA ILE A 7 -13.63 -23.59 -1.84
C ILE A 7 -14.16 -23.13 -3.19
N LEU A 8 -13.42 -22.34 -3.95
CA LEU A 8 -13.89 -21.80 -5.23
C LEU A 8 -14.20 -22.90 -6.25
N PRO A 9 -13.34 -23.90 -6.47
CA PRO A 9 -13.69 -25.04 -7.33
C PRO A 9 -14.89 -25.84 -6.83
N ALA A 10 -15.00 -26.03 -5.50
CA ALA A 10 -16.12 -26.75 -4.89
C ALA A 10 -17.48 -26.03 -5.10
N LEU A 11 -17.44 -24.72 -5.25
CA LEU A 11 -18.62 -23.89 -5.58
C LEU A 11 -18.86 -23.76 -7.09
N GLY A 12 -18.10 -24.46 -7.93
CA GLY A 12 -18.24 -24.41 -9.39
C GLY A 12 -17.72 -23.13 -10.04
N VAL A 13 -16.85 -22.39 -9.31
CA VAL A 13 -16.23 -21.17 -9.86
C VAL A 13 -15.12 -21.55 -10.84
N ASN A 14 -15.25 -21.09 -12.09
CA ASN A 14 -14.19 -21.24 -13.09
C ASN A 14 -13.11 -20.16 -12.89
N ILE A 15 -11.87 -20.57 -12.71
CA ILE A 15 -10.74 -19.67 -12.51
C ILE A 15 -9.86 -19.71 -13.76
N HIS A 16 -9.65 -18.58 -14.38
CA HIS A 16 -8.78 -18.39 -15.53
C HIS A 16 -7.59 -17.53 -15.13
N LEU A 17 -6.43 -18.17 -14.92
CA LEU A 17 -5.17 -17.48 -14.62
C LEU A 17 -4.46 -17.07 -15.91
N ASN A 18 -3.65 -16.00 -15.85
CA ASN A 18 -2.93 -15.43 -17.00
C ASN A 18 -3.86 -15.12 -18.19
N ALA A 19 -5.11 -14.76 -17.90
CA ALA A 19 -6.13 -14.40 -18.87
C ALA A 19 -6.54 -12.94 -18.68
N GLU A 20 -6.45 -12.17 -19.75
CA GLU A 20 -6.96 -10.79 -19.78
C GLU A 20 -8.47 -10.80 -19.96
N ALA A 21 -9.17 -10.00 -19.15
CA ALA A 21 -10.60 -9.79 -19.29
C ALA A 21 -10.89 -8.84 -20.45
N THR A 22 -10.99 -9.38 -21.66
CA THR A 22 -11.33 -8.59 -22.87
C THR A 22 -12.80 -8.18 -22.86
N LYS A 23 -13.14 -7.18 -23.67
CA LYS A 23 -14.54 -6.69 -23.80
C LYS A 23 -15.49 -7.78 -24.32
N GLU A 24 -15.00 -8.70 -25.16
CA GLU A 24 -15.74 -9.86 -25.65
C GLU A 24 -16.09 -10.81 -24.50
N ILE A 25 -15.12 -11.10 -23.61
CA ILE A 25 -15.33 -11.93 -22.44
C ILE A 25 -16.33 -11.27 -21.49
N MET A 26 -16.18 -9.97 -21.23
CA MET A 26 -17.09 -9.22 -20.37
C MET A 26 -18.51 -9.19 -20.91
N ASN A 27 -18.69 -8.96 -22.21
CA ASN A 27 -20.00 -8.92 -22.86
C ASN A 27 -20.67 -10.31 -23.04
N ALA A 28 -19.92 -11.41 -22.86
CA ALA A 28 -20.49 -12.76 -22.86
C ALA A 28 -21.08 -13.17 -21.50
N ALA A 29 -20.89 -12.38 -20.46
CA ALA A 29 -21.47 -12.59 -19.14
C ALA A 29 -22.80 -11.87 -18.98
N ASP A 30 -23.60 -12.24 -17.97
CA ASP A 30 -24.85 -11.54 -17.61
C ASP A 30 -24.55 -10.25 -16.82
N ALA A 31 -23.43 -10.21 -16.09
CA ALA A 31 -22.92 -9.04 -15.35
C ALA A 31 -21.41 -9.18 -15.12
N VAL A 32 -20.75 -8.06 -14.84
CA VAL A 32 -19.32 -8.01 -14.56
C VAL A 32 -19.06 -7.38 -13.19
N ILE A 33 -18.24 -8.02 -12.35
CA ILE A 33 -17.70 -7.42 -11.13
C ILE A 33 -16.23 -7.14 -11.35
N VAL A 34 -15.86 -5.85 -11.34
CA VAL A 34 -14.47 -5.39 -11.45
C VAL A 34 -13.85 -5.31 -10.05
N ALA A 35 -12.81 -6.10 -9.81
CA ALA A 35 -12.11 -6.18 -8.52
C ALA A 35 -10.58 -6.17 -8.72
N VAL A 36 -10.09 -5.24 -9.55
CA VAL A 36 -8.69 -5.16 -9.99
C VAL A 36 -7.75 -4.48 -8.99
N GLY A 37 -8.26 -4.10 -7.80
CA GLY A 37 -7.46 -3.58 -6.70
C GLY A 37 -6.87 -2.19 -6.96
N ALA A 38 -5.68 -1.96 -6.41
CA ALA A 38 -4.95 -0.71 -6.46
C ALA A 38 -3.46 -0.97 -6.74
N HIS A 39 -2.70 0.08 -6.94
CA HIS A 39 -1.24 0.08 -6.97
C HIS A 39 -0.70 1.13 -6.00
N ASP A 40 0.54 0.96 -5.59
CA ASP A 40 1.27 1.90 -4.76
C ASP A 40 1.43 3.28 -5.42
N MET A 41 1.62 4.28 -4.61
CA MET A 41 1.76 5.66 -5.06
C MET A 41 3.17 6.17 -4.74
N LEU A 42 3.81 6.79 -5.74
CA LEU A 42 5.04 7.57 -5.54
C LEU A 42 4.70 9.05 -5.44
N LEU A 43 5.39 9.77 -4.56
CA LEU A 43 5.26 11.22 -4.49
C LEU A 43 5.90 11.88 -5.71
N PRO A 44 5.25 12.88 -6.33
CA PRO A 44 5.83 13.63 -7.44
C PRO A 44 6.80 14.71 -6.92
N ILE A 45 7.88 14.28 -6.26
CA ILE A 45 8.92 15.15 -5.69
C ILE A 45 10.27 14.87 -6.36
N PRO A 46 11.19 15.84 -6.38
CA PRO A 46 12.53 15.65 -6.91
C PRO A 46 13.23 14.44 -6.27
N GLY A 47 13.80 13.56 -7.09
CA GLY A 47 14.52 12.37 -6.67
C GLY A 47 13.65 11.16 -6.32
N ALA A 48 12.33 11.23 -6.49
CA ALA A 48 11.43 10.09 -6.22
C ALA A 48 11.64 8.90 -7.18
N ASP A 49 12.29 9.13 -8.31
CA ASP A 49 12.67 8.15 -9.32
C ASP A 49 14.13 7.68 -9.19
N GLY A 50 14.80 8.01 -8.08
CA GLY A 50 16.18 7.63 -7.83
C GLY A 50 16.34 6.12 -7.56
N ASP A 51 17.54 5.58 -7.86
CA ASP A 51 17.86 4.16 -7.66
C ASP A 51 17.80 3.72 -6.17
N ASN A 52 17.86 4.68 -5.25
CA ASN A 52 17.74 4.47 -3.82
C ASN A 52 16.29 4.62 -3.29
N VAL A 53 15.30 4.67 -4.17
CA VAL A 53 13.87 4.80 -3.82
C VAL A 53 13.11 3.55 -4.24
N VAL A 54 12.39 2.97 -3.30
CA VAL A 54 11.60 1.76 -3.52
C VAL A 54 10.20 1.91 -2.95
N SER A 55 9.27 1.11 -3.45
CA SER A 55 7.92 1.01 -2.93
C SER A 55 7.87 0.15 -1.68
N SER A 56 7.05 0.52 -0.70
CA SER A 56 6.72 -0.33 0.45
C SER A 56 6.12 -1.67 0.02
N TRP A 57 5.38 -1.71 -1.07
CA TRP A 57 4.79 -2.95 -1.59
C TRP A 57 5.85 -3.92 -2.11
N ASP A 58 6.87 -3.43 -2.79
CA ASP A 58 7.96 -4.27 -3.29
C ASP A 58 8.87 -4.74 -2.14
N VAL A 59 9.08 -3.90 -1.13
CA VAL A 59 9.78 -4.29 0.10
C VAL A 59 9.04 -5.41 0.83
N LEU A 60 7.75 -5.23 1.11
CA LEU A 60 6.91 -6.23 1.81
C LEU A 60 6.72 -7.52 0.99
N ALA A 61 6.72 -7.43 -0.34
CA ALA A 61 6.68 -8.57 -1.22
C ALA A 61 8.03 -9.32 -1.33
N GLY A 62 9.09 -8.82 -0.68
CA GLY A 62 10.43 -9.41 -0.73
C GLY A 62 11.11 -9.31 -2.10
N LYS A 63 10.71 -8.38 -2.96
CA LYS A 63 11.29 -8.16 -4.29
C LYS A 63 12.55 -7.30 -4.26
N VAL A 64 12.79 -6.61 -3.14
CA VAL A 64 13.91 -5.70 -2.93
C VAL A 64 14.74 -6.18 -1.75
N GLU A 65 16.05 -6.27 -1.93
CA GLU A 65 16.99 -6.47 -0.83
C GLU A 65 17.14 -5.16 -0.05
N VAL A 66 16.97 -5.24 1.27
CA VAL A 66 17.03 -4.08 2.17
C VAL A 66 18.21 -4.20 3.13
N SER A 67 18.92 -3.11 3.38
CA SER A 67 20.02 -3.06 4.32
C SER A 67 20.35 -1.61 4.72
N GLY A 68 21.13 -1.44 5.77
CA GLY A 68 21.60 -0.12 6.22
C GLY A 68 20.49 0.69 6.91
N HIS A 69 20.50 1.99 6.71
CA HIS A 69 19.51 2.92 7.27
C HIS A 69 18.41 3.22 6.26
N CYS A 70 17.17 2.84 6.58
CA CYS A 70 16.02 3.03 5.73
C CYS A 70 15.15 4.20 6.20
N ALA A 71 14.83 5.13 5.32
CA ALA A 71 13.87 6.20 5.56
C ALA A 71 12.50 5.82 4.96
N VAL A 72 11.52 5.57 5.81
CA VAL A 72 10.14 5.29 5.40
C VAL A 72 9.38 6.61 5.31
N ILE A 73 8.92 6.96 4.12
CA ILE A 73 8.10 8.15 3.88
C ILE A 73 6.63 7.74 3.93
N GLY A 74 5.92 8.29 4.93
CA GLY A 74 4.56 7.92 5.30
C GLY A 74 4.53 7.00 6.52
N GLY A 75 3.97 7.48 7.61
CA GLY A 75 3.83 6.78 8.89
C GLY A 75 2.42 6.23 9.13
N GLY A 76 1.64 5.97 8.08
CA GLY A 76 0.34 5.28 8.19
C GLY A 76 0.50 3.79 8.50
N LEU A 77 -0.58 3.01 8.40
CA LEU A 77 -0.56 1.56 8.69
C LEU A 77 0.52 0.82 7.88
N VAL A 78 0.51 0.99 6.56
CA VAL A 78 1.49 0.33 5.68
C VAL A 78 2.92 0.77 5.99
N GLY A 79 3.13 2.06 6.31
CA GLY A 79 4.47 2.56 6.65
C GLY A 79 4.98 2.01 7.97
N THR A 80 4.12 1.85 8.98
CA THR A 80 4.50 1.23 10.26
C THR A 80 4.77 -0.26 10.11
N GLU A 81 3.94 -1.01 9.39
CA GLU A 81 4.18 -2.42 9.06
C GLU A 81 5.49 -2.60 8.27
N THR A 82 5.75 -1.69 7.32
CA THR A 82 7.02 -1.70 6.56
C THR A 82 8.21 -1.44 7.47
N ALA A 83 8.10 -0.50 8.43
CA ALA A 83 9.15 -0.22 9.39
C ALA A 83 9.45 -1.43 10.27
N GLU A 84 8.44 -2.13 10.79
CA GLU A 84 8.61 -3.38 11.54
C GLU A 84 9.33 -4.45 10.69
N TYR A 85 8.89 -4.64 9.44
CA TYR A 85 9.55 -5.57 8.53
C TYR A 85 11.04 -5.24 8.29
N LEU A 86 11.36 -3.95 8.12
CA LEU A 86 12.74 -3.50 7.94
C LEU A 86 13.60 -3.77 9.18
N LEU A 87 13.05 -3.57 10.39
CA LEU A 87 13.71 -3.92 11.64
C LEU A 87 13.99 -5.42 11.74
N GLU A 88 13.04 -6.28 11.37
CA GLU A 88 13.22 -7.74 11.29
C GLU A 88 14.35 -8.15 10.33
N LYS A 89 14.59 -7.35 9.28
CA LYS A 89 15.71 -7.55 8.33
C LYS A 89 17.04 -6.99 8.85
N GLY A 90 17.07 -6.39 10.03
CA GLY A 90 18.28 -5.82 10.64
C GLY A 90 18.63 -4.42 10.15
N CYS A 91 17.72 -3.72 9.50
CA CYS A 91 17.88 -2.31 9.14
C CYS A 91 17.71 -1.40 10.36
N THR A 92 18.32 -0.22 10.34
CA THR A 92 17.89 0.90 11.17
C THR A 92 16.86 1.74 10.42
N VAL A 93 15.89 2.33 11.12
CA VAL A 93 14.73 2.94 10.48
C VAL A 93 14.47 4.36 10.98
N SER A 94 14.17 5.26 10.04
CA SER A 94 13.51 6.54 10.30
C SER A 94 12.15 6.57 9.63
N ILE A 95 11.12 7.02 10.34
CA ILE A 95 9.78 7.24 9.77
C ILE A 95 9.54 8.73 9.64
N ILE A 96 9.12 9.19 8.44
CA ILE A 96 8.84 10.59 8.14
C ILE A 96 7.36 10.71 7.84
N GLU A 97 6.63 11.44 8.70
CA GLU A 97 5.19 11.59 8.61
C GLU A 97 4.79 13.07 8.64
N MET A 98 3.94 13.47 7.69
CA MET A 98 3.46 14.85 7.59
C MET A 98 2.41 15.19 8.66
N MET A 99 1.72 14.18 9.19
CA MET A 99 0.75 14.34 10.27
C MET A 99 1.45 14.39 11.63
N ASP A 100 0.67 14.68 12.67
CA ASP A 100 1.15 14.84 14.04
C ASP A 100 1.49 13.53 14.76
N LYS A 101 1.20 12.38 14.16
CA LYS A 101 1.47 11.05 14.71
C LYS A 101 1.59 9.99 13.63
N ILE A 102 2.35 8.93 13.93
CA ILE A 102 2.41 7.71 13.13
C ILE A 102 1.31 6.71 13.51
N ALA A 103 1.17 5.65 12.74
CA ALA A 103 0.21 4.55 12.94
C ALA A 103 -1.24 5.04 13.11
N ASN A 104 -1.60 6.10 12.39
CA ASN A 104 -2.95 6.65 12.47
C ASN A 104 -3.96 5.67 11.90
N GLY A 105 -4.93 5.27 12.71
CA GLY A 105 -5.93 4.25 12.37
C GLY A 105 -5.62 2.86 12.89
N GLU A 106 -4.47 2.67 13.55
CA GLU A 106 -4.13 1.40 14.20
C GLU A 106 -5.01 1.13 15.42
N SER A 107 -5.24 -0.15 15.69
CA SER A 107 -6.00 -0.59 16.87
C SER A 107 -5.32 -0.14 18.15
N SER A 108 -6.13 0.38 19.09
CA SER A 108 -5.64 0.78 20.42
C SER A 108 -5.02 -0.36 21.22
N THR A 109 -5.28 -1.60 20.85
CA THR A 109 -4.66 -2.80 21.47
C THR A 109 -3.29 -3.12 20.91
N ILE A 110 -3.03 -2.82 19.63
CA ILE A 110 -1.79 -3.15 18.92
C ILE A 110 -0.81 -1.98 18.98
N LEU A 111 -1.29 -0.75 18.84
CA LEU A 111 -0.47 0.47 18.82
C LEU A 111 0.58 0.57 19.94
N PRO A 112 0.26 0.26 21.23
CA PRO A 112 1.27 0.32 22.29
C PRO A 112 2.44 -0.64 22.06
N THR A 113 2.19 -1.80 21.46
CA THR A 113 3.23 -2.81 21.17
C THR A 113 4.14 -2.30 20.06
N ILE A 114 3.59 -1.77 18.98
CA ILE A 114 4.35 -1.17 17.87
C ILE A 114 5.26 -0.04 18.38
N LEU A 115 4.69 0.89 19.17
CA LEU A 115 5.46 2.02 19.70
C LEU A 115 6.55 1.59 20.69
N ALA A 116 6.31 0.53 21.48
CA ALA A 116 7.30 -0.04 22.37
C ALA A 116 8.45 -0.70 21.59
N ASP A 117 8.13 -1.41 20.52
CA ASP A 117 9.12 -2.02 19.64
C ASP A 117 9.97 -0.97 18.91
N PHE A 118 9.34 0.06 18.35
CA PHE A 118 10.05 1.17 17.73
C PHE A 118 11.00 1.89 18.71
N LYS A 119 10.56 2.05 19.96
CA LYS A 119 11.41 2.61 21.00
C LYS A 119 12.59 1.70 21.36
N ALA A 120 12.38 0.39 21.41
CA ALA A 120 13.42 -0.59 21.71
C ALA A 120 14.51 -0.65 20.62
N HIS A 121 14.13 -0.33 19.36
CA HIS A 121 15.04 -0.31 18.21
C HIS A 121 15.50 1.10 17.81
N ASP A 122 15.28 2.11 18.66
CA ASP A 122 15.68 3.51 18.42
C ASP A 122 15.15 4.09 17.10
N VAL A 123 13.97 3.68 16.65
CA VAL A 123 13.33 4.20 15.44
C VAL A 123 13.09 5.71 15.57
N GLN A 124 13.70 6.48 14.66
CA GLN A 124 13.52 7.92 14.64
C GLN A 124 12.17 8.28 13.98
N GLN A 125 11.37 9.06 14.67
CA GLN A 125 10.04 9.46 14.19
C GLN A 125 10.01 10.97 13.94
N TYR A 126 9.96 11.35 12.66
CA TYR A 126 9.84 12.72 12.21
C TYR A 126 8.37 13.02 11.89
N VAL A 127 7.57 13.37 12.89
CA VAL A 127 6.18 13.79 12.71
C VAL A 127 6.09 15.29 12.39
N ASN A 128 4.94 15.76 11.87
CA ASN A 128 4.76 17.11 11.32
C ASN A 128 5.84 17.47 10.30
N THR A 129 6.35 16.49 9.56
CA THR A 129 7.52 16.63 8.69
C THR A 129 7.13 16.27 7.26
N LYS A 130 7.18 17.26 6.38
CA LYS A 130 6.84 17.13 4.96
C LYS A 130 8.10 16.98 4.13
N VAL A 131 8.21 15.85 3.42
CA VAL A 131 9.31 15.63 2.48
C VAL A 131 9.21 16.57 1.29
N SER A 132 10.32 17.15 0.90
CA SER A 132 10.43 18.08 -0.24
C SER A 132 11.26 17.54 -1.40
N ALA A 133 12.27 16.72 -1.12
CA ALA A 133 13.12 16.09 -2.13
C ALA A 133 13.83 14.86 -1.56
N ILE A 134 14.29 14.00 -2.44
CA ILE A 134 15.15 12.86 -2.13
C ILE A 134 16.47 13.08 -2.85
N GLU A 135 17.56 12.86 -2.14
CA GLU A 135 18.92 12.94 -2.66
C GLU A 135 19.65 11.61 -2.44
N PRO A 136 20.73 11.32 -3.15
CA PRO A 136 21.58 10.20 -2.79
C PRO A 136 22.09 10.33 -1.34
N GLY A 137 21.72 9.37 -0.48
CA GLY A 137 22.15 9.34 0.92
C GLY A 137 21.31 10.20 1.90
N ALA A 138 20.25 10.88 1.46
CA ALA A 138 19.41 11.66 2.38
C ALA A 138 18.02 12.01 1.84
N VAL A 139 17.09 12.24 2.76
CA VAL A 139 15.79 12.87 2.47
C VAL A 139 15.81 14.31 2.96
N LYS A 140 15.37 15.25 2.12
CA LYS A 140 15.13 16.65 2.48
C LYS A 140 13.67 16.81 2.87
N ALA A 141 13.45 17.48 3.99
CA ALA A 141 12.10 17.69 4.52
C ALA A 141 12.01 19.04 5.25
N THR A 142 10.78 19.45 5.54
CA THR A 142 10.49 20.60 6.39
C THR A 142 9.65 20.17 7.60
N GLN A 143 10.06 20.59 8.79
CA GLN A 143 9.33 20.40 10.02
C GLN A 143 8.94 21.78 10.59
N GLY A 144 7.68 22.16 10.40
CA GLY A 144 7.27 23.55 10.61
C GLY A 144 8.00 24.48 9.64
N GLU A 145 8.78 25.44 10.17
CA GLU A 145 9.59 26.38 9.39
C GLU A 145 11.06 25.91 9.22
N ASN A 146 11.44 24.80 9.83
CA ASN A 146 12.81 24.32 9.82
C ASN A 146 13.05 23.32 8.69
N GLU A 147 14.14 23.51 7.95
CA GLU A 147 14.65 22.48 7.04
C GLU A 147 15.35 21.37 7.80
N VAL A 148 15.05 20.12 7.46
CA VAL A 148 15.63 18.93 8.06
C VAL A 148 16.20 18.06 6.95
N THR A 149 17.41 17.57 7.19
CA THR A 149 18.04 16.56 6.32
C THR A 149 18.15 15.26 7.11
N ILE A 150 17.58 14.21 6.60
CA ILE A 150 17.50 12.89 7.23
C ILE A 150 18.41 11.94 6.44
N PRO A 151 19.59 11.56 6.95
CA PRO A 151 20.46 10.62 6.27
C PRO A 151 19.81 9.26 6.13
N CYS A 152 20.00 8.59 5.00
CA CYS A 152 19.54 7.21 4.79
C CYS A 152 20.26 6.59 3.57
N ASP A 153 20.35 5.26 3.58
CA ASP A 153 20.86 4.49 2.44
C ASP A 153 19.76 4.15 1.45
N LEU A 154 18.56 3.89 1.95
CA LEU A 154 17.37 3.52 1.16
C LEU A 154 16.16 4.36 1.58
N VAL A 155 15.36 4.77 0.62
CA VAL A 155 14.08 5.45 0.85
C VAL A 155 12.94 4.51 0.46
N VAL A 156 12.00 4.30 1.38
CA VAL A 156 10.83 3.46 1.15
C VAL A 156 9.58 4.34 1.13
N MET A 157 8.90 4.37 -0.01
CA MET A 157 7.66 5.12 -0.19
C MET A 157 6.46 4.31 0.35
N ALA A 158 5.77 4.86 1.35
CA ALA A 158 4.57 4.29 1.97
C ALA A 158 3.44 5.33 2.06
N VAL A 159 3.24 6.10 0.99
CA VAL A 159 2.37 7.28 0.94
C VAL A 159 0.95 6.99 0.45
N GLY A 160 0.56 5.73 0.45
CA GLY A 160 -0.75 5.26 0.07
C GLY A 160 -0.79 4.57 -1.29
N SER A 161 -1.99 4.34 -1.77
CA SER A 161 -2.26 3.62 -3.02
C SER A 161 -3.24 4.38 -3.89
N LYS A 162 -3.21 4.08 -5.18
CA LYS A 162 -4.15 4.60 -6.17
C LYS A 162 -4.89 3.45 -6.81
N LYS A 163 -6.22 3.58 -6.93
CA LYS A 163 -7.07 2.56 -7.55
C LYS A 163 -6.63 2.23 -8.97
N ASN A 164 -6.65 0.96 -9.32
CA ASN A 164 -6.54 0.52 -10.70
C ASN A 164 -7.85 0.82 -11.44
N VAL A 165 -7.73 1.22 -12.69
CA VAL A 165 -8.87 1.51 -13.57
C VAL A 165 -8.88 0.47 -14.68
N LEU A 166 -9.97 -0.30 -14.79
CA LEU A 166 -10.20 -1.16 -15.93
C LEU A 166 -11.03 -0.38 -16.96
N ASP A 167 -10.62 -0.40 -18.23
CA ASP A 167 -11.41 0.17 -19.31
C ASP A 167 -12.63 -0.72 -19.60
N VAL A 168 -13.80 -0.21 -19.27
CA VAL A 168 -15.09 -0.86 -19.51
C VAL A 168 -15.92 -0.15 -20.58
N GLU A 169 -15.33 0.78 -21.33
CA GLU A 169 -16.01 1.44 -22.44
C GLU A 169 -16.41 0.41 -23.51
N GLY A 170 -17.68 0.38 -23.91
CA GLY A 170 -18.23 -0.61 -24.84
C GLY A 170 -18.64 -1.95 -24.20
N VAL A 171 -18.55 -2.09 -22.87
CA VAL A 171 -19.23 -3.17 -22.15
C VAL A 171 -20.71 -2.84 -22.03
N THR A 172 -21.58 -3.76 -22.48
CA THR A 172 -23.03 -3.54 -22.61
C THR A 172 -23.82 -4.18 -21.48
N VAL A 173 -23.21 -5.03 -20.68
CA VAL A 173 -23.82 -5.66 -19.50
C VAL A 173 -23.59 -4.80 -18.24
N PRO A 174 -24.37 -4.99 -17.16
CA PRO A 174 -24.15 -4.28 -15.91
C PRO A 174 -22.74 -4.50 -15.37
N VAL A 175 -22.08 -3.40 -14.93
CA VAL A 175 -20.73 -3.44 -14.35
C VAL A 175 -20.79 -2.93 -12.92
N TYR A 176 -20.29 -3.73 -11.99
CA TYR A 176 -20.17 -3.42 -10.56
C TYR A 176 -18.69 -3.37 -10.17
N TYR A 177 -18.37 -2.65 -9.10
CA TYR A 177 -17.01 -2.50 -8.61
C TYR A 177 -16.91 -2.99 -7.17
N ALA A 178 -15.81 -3.67 -6.83
CA ALA A 178 -15.54 -4.18 -5.48
C ALA A 178 -14.06 -4.00 -5.08
N GLY A 179 -13.81 -3.88 -3.79
CA GLY A 179 -12.46 -3.68 -3.24
C GLY A 179 -11.88 -2.32 -3.60
N ASP A 180 -10.55 -2.22 -3.62
CA ASP A 180 -9.82 -0.95 -3.73
C ASP A 180 -10.08 -0.19 -5.03
N CYS A 181 -10.47 -0.86 -6.10
CA CYS A 181 -10.82 -0.19 -7.36
C CYS A 181 -12.22 0.45 -7.36
N SER A 182 -13.07 0.20 -6.36
CA SER A 182 -14.43 0.76 -6.29
C SER A 182 -14.43 2.28 -6.09
N GLY A 183 -13.35 2.87 -5.62
CA GLY A 183 -13.20 4.31 -5.36
C GLY A 183 -13.78 4.77 -4.03
N GLU A 184 -14.38 3.87 -3.26
CA GLU A 184 -14.70 4.07 -1.86
C GLU A 184 -13.45 3.84 -1.00
N ARG A 185 -13.56 3.72 0.30
CA ARG A 185 -12.37 3.57 1.16
C ARG A 185 -11.57 2.33 0.78
N THR A 186 -10.27 2.52 0.55
CA THR A 186 -9.31 1.47 0.27
C THR A 186 -8.74 0.87 1.56
N ALA A 187 -8.09 -0.27 1.41
CA ALA A 187 -7.11 -0.83 2.34
C ALA A 187 -7.65 -1.57 3.56
N SER A 188 -8.76 -2.32 3.41
CA SER A 188 -9.05 -3.36 4.39
C SER A 188 -9.66 -4.60 3.72
N ILE A 189 -9.20 -5.76 4.15
CA ILE A 189 -9.75 -7.05 3.72
C ILE A 189 -11.25 -7.12 3.99
N ALA A 190 -11.71 -6.56 5.11
CA ALA A 190 -13.11 -6.53 5.49
C ALA A 190 -13.96 -5.71 4.50
N GLU A 191 -13.47 -4.54 4.05
CA GLU A 191 -14.16 -3.72 3.06
C GLU A 191 -14.14 -4.37 1.67
N ALA A 192 -13.05 -5.02 1.28
CA ALA A 192 -12.97 -5.76 0.03
C ALA A 192 -14.00 -6.92 -0.01
N ILE A 193 -14.11 -7.69 1.07
CA ILE A 193 -15.10 -8.77 1.20
C ILE A 193 -16.53 -8.20 1.18
N ARG A 194 -16.79 -7.13 1.92
CA ARG A 194 -18.08 -6.46 1.95
C ARG A 194 -18.48 -5.91 0.58
N GLY A 195 -17.52 -5.27 -0.11
CA GLY A 195 -17.72 -4.77 -1.47
C GLY A 195 -18.10 -5.88 -2.45
N GLY A 196 -17.38 -7.01 -2.41
CA GLY A 196 -17.70 -8.19 -3.22
C GLY A 196 -19.09 -8.76 -2.91
N TYR A 197 -19.43 -8.88 -1.62
CA TYR A 197 -20.75 -9.32 -1.17
C TYR A 197 -21.87 -8.40 -1.68
N ASN A 198 -21.70 -7.09 -1.53
CA ASN A 198 -22.69 -6.10 -1.98
C ASN A 198 -22.85 -6.13 -3.52
N ALA A 199 -21.74 -6.16 -4.25
CA ALA A 199 -21.75 -6.25 -5.71
C ALA A 199 -22.50 -7.50 -6.18
N ALA A 200 -22.21 -8.67 -5.60
CA ALA A 200 -22.88 -9.93 -5.94
C ALA A 200 -24.39 -9.93 -5.62
N ASN A 201 -24.83 -9.25 -4.56
CA ASN A 201 -26.26 -9.14 -4.22
C ASN A 201 -26.99 -8.03 -5.00
N SER A 202 -26.30 -7.29 -5.85
CA SER A 202 -26.88 -6.25 -6.71
C SER A 202 -27.15 -6.76 -8.13
N ILE A 203 -26.72 -7.97 -8.46
CA ILE A 203 -26.98 -8.71 -9.69
C ILE A 203 -28.30 -9.46 -9.55
#